data_77e28bbd6c2595415477505fa144b11b
#
_entry.id   77e28bbd6c2595415477505fa144b11b
#
_cell.length_a   1.000
_cell.length_b   1.000
_cell.length_c   1.000
_cell.angle_alpha   90.00
_cell.angle_beta   90.00
_cell.angle_gamma   90.00
#
_symmetry.space_group_name_H-M   'P 1'
#
loop_
_entity.id
_entity.type
_entity.pdbx_description
1 polymer ?
#
loop_
_entity_poly.entity_id
_entity_poly.type
_entity_poly.pdbx_seq_one_letter_code
_entity_poly.pdbx_strand_id
1 'polypeptide(L)'
;MNKKNSMNRIIWYDLETTGFNPYHNNIIEIAAVDNLGNNINILLKINEILPQKIVEITNITDDLLKDEGVDQYEGLNEFNNFLNLYNDKYKDRTYLVAHNNDAFDLLFLKYQFLRYKINCNLDRYKYIDTCRLSQLVSKTLNSHSLKTLTTIYKVKNEKAHRAMSDTLALQAIFYKLADRAIKTYNID
;
A
#
# COMPACT_ATOMS: atom_id res chain seq x y z
N MET A 1 -24.26 27.76 -9.27
CA MET A 1 -23.89 26.35 -9.59
C MET A 1 -23.22 25.77 -8.37
N ASN A 2 -23.93 24.91 -7.61
CA ASN A 2 -23.35 24.23 -6.45
C ASN A 2 -22.26 23.26 -6.94
N LYS A 3 -20.99 23.58 -6.70
CA LYS A 3 -19.93 22.56 -6.70
C LYS A 3 -20.32 21.53 -5.63
N LYS A 4 -20.98 20.45 -6.03
CA LYS A 4 -21.06 19.26 -5.18
C LYS A 4 -19.63 18.93 -4.80
N ASN A 5 -19.28 19.05 -3.52
CA ASN A 5 -18.00 18.58 -2.97
C ASN A 5 -17.91 17.08 -3.26
N SER A 6 -17.36 16.73 -4.39
CA SER A 6 -17.21 15.34 -4.80
C SER A 6 -15.99 14.78 -4.09
N MET A 7 -16.22 14.15 -2.93
CA MET A 7 -15.17 13.50 -2.14
C MET A 7 -14.45 12.46 -3.00
N ASN A 8 -13.12 12.47 -2.97
CA ASN A 8 -12.29 11.44 -3.59
C ASN A 8 -12.25 10.19 -2.69
N ARG A 9 -12.08 9.02 -3.30
CA ARG A 9 -11.71 7.81 -2.59
C ARG A 9 -10.20 7.73 -2.50
N ILE A 10 -9.67 7.51 -1.32
CA ILE A 10 -8.23 7.35 -1.07
C ILE A 10 -8.05 5.97 -0.47
N ILE A 11 -7.19 5.17 -1.06
CA ILE A 11 -6.83 3.83 -0.60
C ILE A 11 -5.35 3.85 -0.26
N TRP A 12 -5.00 3.62 1.00
CA TRP A 12 -3.65 3.36 1.43
C TRP A 12 -3.42 1.86 1.42
N TYR A 13 -2.27 1.42 0.94
CA TYR A 13 -1.95 0.00 0.87
C TYR A 13 -0.45 -0.25 1.05
N ASP A 14 -0.12 -1.46 1.44
CA ASP A 14 1.23 -1.94 1.64
C ASP A 14 1.31 -3.43 1.32
N LEU A 15 2.48 -3.91 0.88
CA LEU A 15 2.73 -5.27 0.47
C LEU A 15 3.94 -5.84 1.20
N GLU A 16 3.82 -7.09 1.69
CA GLU A 16 4.99 -7.90 2.03
C GLU A 16 5.25 -8.92 0.91
N THR A 17 6.53 -9.17 0.63
CA THR A 17 6.95 -9.97 -0.52
C THR A 17 8.08 -10.93 -0.17
N THR A 18 8.31 -11.96 -0.99
CA THR A 18 9.43 -12.90 -0.82
C THR A 18 10.79 -12.32 -1.21
N GLY A 19 10.83 -11.06 -1.68
CA GLY A 19 12.05 -10.37 -2.08
C GLY A 19 11.75 -9.11 -2.88
N PHE A 20 12.76 -8.55 -3.56
CA PHE A 20 12.66 -7.21 -4.16
C PHE A 20 12.40 -7.22 -5.67
N ASN A 21 12.38 -8.37 -6.32
CA ASN A 21 12.22 -8.46 -7.77
C ASN A 21 10.78 -8.86 -8.14
N PRO A 22 9.95 -7.93 -8.68
CA PRO A 22 8.55 -8.19 -8.98
C PRO A 22 8.33 -9.26 -10.06
N TYR A 23 9.38 -9.53 -10.88
CA TYR A 23 9.32 -10.58 -11.92
C TYR A 23 9.44 -11.99 -11.35
N HIS A 24 10.13 -12.16 -10.22
CA HIS A 24 10.50 -13.46 -9.67
C HIS A 24 9.90 -13.72 -8.29
N ASN A 25 9.71 -12.67 -7.50
CA ASN A 25 9.20 -12.80 -6.15
C ASN A 25 7.67 -12.74 -6.11
N ASN A 26 7.09 -13.28 -5.05
CA ASN A 26 5.67 -13.32 -4.81
C ASN A 26 5.26 -12.32 -3.73
N ILE A 27 4.03 -11.83 -3.78
CA ILE A 27 3.39 -11.14 -2.67
C ILE A 27 2.95 -12.20 -1.65
N ILE A 28 3.21 -11.97 -0.37
CA ILE A 28 2.84 -12.84 0.74
C ILE A 28 1.84 -12.22 1.71
N GLU A 29 1.74 -10.90 1.77
CA GLU A 29 0.69 -10.18 2.49
C GLU A 29 0.28 -8.93 1.70
N ILE A 30 -1.03 -8.65 1.66
CA ILE A 30 -1.60 -7.42 1.10
C ILE A 30 -2.47 -6.81 2.17
N ALA A 31 -2.25 -5.55 2.50
CA ALA A 31 -3.17 -4.80 3.34
C ALA A 31 -3.59 -3.49 2.68
N ALA A 32 -4.82 -3.10 2.88
CA ALA A 32 -5.31 -1.79 2.48
C ALA A 32 -6.40 -1.28 3.40
N VAL A 33 -6.48 0.06 3.50
CA VAL A 33 -7.58 0.78 4.15
C VAL A 33 -8.03 1.91 3.24
N ASP A 34 -9.30 2.30 3.31
CA ASP A 34 -9.76 3.49 2.58
C ASP A 34 -10.35 4.56 3.51
N ASN A 35 -10.54 5.76 2.98
CA ASN A 35 -11.15 6.88 3.72
C ASN A 35 -12.67 6.75 3.90
N LEU A 36 -13.25 5.62 3.49
CA LEU A 36 -14.68 5.31 3.66
C LEU A 36 -14.91 4.31 4.80
N GLY A 37 -13.83 3.81 5.45
CA GLY A 37 -13.89 2.87 6.56
C GLY A 37 -13.77 1.41 6.16
N ASN A 38 -13.50 1.11 4.88
CA ASN A 38 -13.24 -0.27 4.46
C ASN A 38 -11.77 -0.62 4.66
N ASN A 39 -11.51 -1.89 4.94
CA ASN A 39 -10.16 -2.43 5.04
C ASN A 39 -10.11 -3.89 4.54
N ILE A 40 -8.91 -4.33 4.22
CA ILE A 40 -8.59 -5.70 3.82
C ILE A 40 -7.19 -6.05 4.29
N ASN A 41 -7.00 -7.29 4.75
CA ASN A 41 -5.69 -7.85 5.06
C ASN A 41 -5.68 -9.33 4.66
N ILE A 42 -4.82 -9.69 3.72
CA ILE A 42 -4.81 -11.01 3.09
C ILE A 42 -3.39 -11.57 3.15
N LEU A 43 -3.23 -12.77 3.70
CA LEU A 43 -2.03 -13.59 3.54
C LEU A 43 -2.17 -14.46 2.30
N LEU A 44 -1.10 -14.60 1.52
CA LEU A 44 -1.10 -15.36 0.27
C LEU A 44 -0.12 -16.54 0.35
N LYS A 45 -0.61 -17.72 0.02
CA LYS A 45 0.20 -18.95 -0.08
C LYS A 45 1.23 -18.85 -1.19
N ILE A 46 2.37 -19.44 -0.94
CA ILE A 46 3.43 -19.63 -1.94
C ILE A 46 3.81 -21.11 -2.00
N ASN A 47 4.38 -21.54 -3.11
CA ASN A 47 4.82 -22.91 -3.31
C ASN A 47 6.32 -23.12 -3.03
N GLU A 48 6.99 -22.08 -2.58
CA GLU A 48 8.40 -22.05 -2.25
C GLU A 48 8.61 -21.81 -0.76
N ILE A 49 9.76 -22.18 -0.22
CA ILE A 49 10.13 -21.89 1.17
C ILE A 49 10.51 -20.42 1.27
N LEU A 50 9.97 -19.72 2.27
CA LEU A 50 10.29 -18.33 2.54
C LEU A 50 11.79 -18.15 2.83
N PRO A 51 12.45 -17.17 2.20
CA PRO A 51 13.80 -16.81 2.59
C PRO A 51 13.85 -16.44 4.09
N GLN A 52 14.79 -17.02 4.83
CA GLN A 52 14.93 -16.81 6.27
C GLN A 52 14.93 -15.31 6.65
N LYS A 53 15.59 -14.48 5.84
CA LYS A 53 15.61 -13.03 6.05
C LYS A 53 14.22 -12.38 5.99
N ILE A 54 13.34 -12.88 5.13
CA ILE A 54 11.95 -12.38 5.04
C ILE A 54 11.19 -12.76 6.31
N VAL A 55 11.32 -14.00 6.76
CA VAL A 55 10.71 -14.46 8.03
C VAL A 55 11.17 -13.59 9.20
N GLU A 56 12.48 -13.28 9.30
CA GLU A 56 13.05 -12.45 10.37
C GLU A 56 12.51 -10.99 10.34
N ILE A 57 12.25 -10.45 9.16
CA ILE A 57 11.78 -9.08 8.98
C ILE A 57 10.27 -8.99 9.23
N THR A 58 9.49 -9.87 8.61
CA THR A 58 8.01 -9.77 8.58
C THR A 58 7.33 -10.55 9.70
N ASN A 59 8.03 -11.52 10.30
CA ASN A 59 7.46 -12.55 11.16
C ASN A 59 6.36 -13.39 10.48
N ILE A 60 6.33 -13.41 9.15
CA ILE A 60 5.49 -14.32 8.37
C ILE A 60 6.29 -15.60 8.16
N THR A 61 5.73 -16.74 8.54
CA THR A 61 6.35 -18.06 8.40
C THR A 61 5.65 -18.89 7.34
N ASP A 62 6.31 -19.95 6.86
CA ASP A 62 5.68 -20.90 5.93
C ASP A 62 4.45 -21.55 6.56
N ASP A 63 4.49 -21.89 7.84
CA ASP A 63 3.34 -22.46 8.56
C ASP A 63 2.17 -21.45 8.60
N LEU A 64 2.45 -20.18 8.91
CA LEU A 64 1.42 -19.13 8.90
C LEU A 64 0.76 -19.00 7.52
N LEU A 65 1.56 -18.97 6.44
CA LEU A 65 1.02 -18.90 5.08
C LEU A 65 0.23 -20.14 4.70
N LYS A 66 0.66 -21.33 5.18
CA LYS A 66 -0.04 -22.58 4.93
C LYS A 66 -1.40 -22.63 5.64
N ASP A 67 -1.45 -22.16 6.88
CA ASP A 67 -2.64 -22.28 7.74
C ASP A 67 -3.67 -21.17 7.43
N GLU A 68 -3.22 -19.93 7.28
CA GLU A 68 -4.08 -18.75 7.17
C GLU A 68 -4.10 -18.10 5.77
N GLY A 69 -3.11 -18.40 4.91
CA GLY A 69 -3.02 -17.83 3.58
C GLY A 69 -4.08 -18.40 2.64
N VAL A 70 -4.48 -17.60 1.65
CA VAL A 70 -5.30 -18.02 0.52
C VAL A 70 -4.45 -18.23 -0.73
N ASP A 71 -4.99 -18.85 -1.78
CA ASP A 71 -4.31 -18.96 -3.06
C ASP A 71 -3.97 -17.59 -3.65
N GLN A 72 -2.86 -17.50 -4.38
CA GLN A 72 -2.40 -16.24 -4.99
C GLN A 72 -3.47 -15.60 -5.89
N TYR A 73 -4.13 -16.41 -6.74
CA TYR A 73 -5.18 -15.89 -7.62
C TYR A 73 -6.37 -15.39 -6.81
N GLU A 74 -6.81 -16.15 -5.81
CA GLU A 74 -7.95 -15.78 -4.97
C GLU A 74 -7.68 -14.48 -4.20
N GLY A 75 -6.53 -14.38 -3.52
CA GLY A 75 -6.20 -13.19 -2.74
C GLY A 75 -5.97 -11.93 -3.59
N LEU A 76 -5.30 -12.08 -4.75
CA LEU A 76 -5.14 -10.97 -5.69
C LEU A 76 -6.48 -10.52 -6.28
N ASN A 77 -7.39 -11.46 -6.55
CA ASN A 77 -8.72 -11.12 -7.04
C ASN A 77 -9.59 -10.48 -5.96
N GLU A 78 -9.46 -10.91 -4.71
CA GLU A 78 -10.11 -10.27 -3.56
C GLU A 78 -9.62 -8.82 -3.40
N PHE A 79 -8.31 -8.58 -3.51
CA PHE A 79 -7.76 -7.23 -3.50
C PHE A 79 -8.26 -6.41 -4.70
N ASN A 80 -8.33 -6.99 -5.90
CA ASN A 80 -8.93 -6.32 -7.06
C ASN A 80 -10.39 -5.94 -6.81
N ASN A 81 -11.17 -6.81 -6.16
CA ASN A 81 -12.55 -6.50 -5.78
C ASN A 81 -12.61 -5.34 -4.78
N PHE A 82 -11.70 -5.31 -3.80
CA PHE A 82 -11.57 -4.17 -2.88
C PHE A 82 -11.26 -2.87 -3.61
N LEU A 83 -10.33 -2.87 -4.55
CA LEU A 83 -10.02 -1.70 -5.38
C LEU A 83 -11.26 -1.22 -6.15
N ASN A 84 -12.09 -2.16 -6.60
CA ASN A 84 -13.30 -1.91 -7.38
C ASN A 84 -14.53 -1.53 -6.57
N LEU A 85 -14.49 -1.56 -5.23
CA LEU A 85 -15.60 -1.06 -4.42
C LEU A 85 -15.95 0.37 -4.82
N TYR A 86 -17.24 0.61 -5.05
CA TYR A 86 -17.75 1.94 -5.42
C TYR A 86 -17.23 2.51 -6.75
N ASN A 87 -16.84 1.67 -7.70
CA ASN A 87 -16.35 2.09 -9.01
C ASN A 87 -17.24 3.11 -9.70
N ASP A 88 -18.55 2.88 -9.72
CA ASP A 88 -19.52 3.77 -10.39
C ASP A 88 -19.55 5.16 -9.76
N LYS A 89 -19.27 5.23 -8.45
CA LYS A 89 -19.33 6.49 -7.69
C LYS A 89 -18.03 7.28 -7.76
N TYR A 90 -16.88 6.60 -7.79
CA TYR A 90 -15.55 7.23 -7.68
C TYR A 90 -14.67 7.02 -8.92
N LYS A 91 -15.28 6.69 -10.07
CA LYS A 91 -14.55 6.59 -11.34
C LYS A 91 -13.69 7.83 -11.55
N ASP A 92 -12.44 7.62 -11.91
CA ASP A 92 -11.43 8.68 -12.13
C ASP A 92 -11.11 9.57 -10.91
N ARG A 93 -11.59 9.22 -9.72
CA ARG A 93 -11.39 9.95 -8.45
C ARG A 93 -10.89 9.06 -7.31
N THR A 94 -10.30 7.93 -7.64
CA THR A 94 -9.67 7.04 -6.66
C THR A 94 -8.16 7.21 -6.73
N TYR A 95 -7.58 7.43 -5.55
CA TYR A 95 -6.14 7.55 -5.35
C TYR A 95 -5.62 6.32 -4.64
N LEU A 96 -4.56 5.73 -5.15
CA LEU A 96 -3.79 4.67 -4.50
C LEU A 96 -2.53 5.31 -3.89
N VAL A 97 -2.34 5.09 -2.60
CA VAL A 97 -1.27 5.69 -1.81
C VAL A 97 -0.43 4.58 -1.20
N ALA A 98 0.86 4.57 -1.48
CA ALA A 98 1.82 3.68 -0.83
C ALA A 98 3.14 4.42 -0.55
N HIS A 99 4.05 3.76 0.15
CA HIS A 99 5.35 4.33 0.49
C HIS A 99 6.44 3.72 -0.41
N ASN A 100 7.11 4.55 -1.21
CA ASN A 100 8.00 4.09 -2.31
C ASN A 100 7.24 3.32 -3.41
N ASN A 101 6.02 3.71 -3.65
CA ASN A 101 5.04 3.04 -4.49
C ASN A 101 5.52 2.76 -5.91
N ASP A 102 6.08 3.79 -6.56
CA ASP A 102 6.49 3.71 -7.97
C ASP A 102 7.65 2.73 -8.20
N ALA A 103 8.49 2.54 -7.19
CA ALA A 103 9.64 1.66 -7.27
C ALA A 103 9.39 0.25 -6.74
N PHE A 104 8.28 0.02 -6.00
CA PHE A 104 8.05 -1.26 -5.34
C PHE A 104 6.59 -1.74 -5.48
N ASP A 105 5.65 -1.24 -4.67
CA ASP A 105 4.32 -1.84 -4.56
C ASP A 105 3.55 -1.88 -5.88
N LEU A 106 3.54 -0.78 -6.62
CA LEU A 106 2.84 -0.72 -7.89
C LEU A 106 3.44 -1.69 -8.92
N LEU A 107 4.76 -1.87 -8.92
CA LEU A 107 5.41 -2.83 -9.81
C LEU A 107 5.01 -4.26 -9.46
N PHE A 108 5.02 -4.62 -8.17
CA PHE A 108 4.57 -5.93 -7.72
C PHE A 108 3.11 -6.18 -8.13
N LEU A 109 2.19 -5.24 -7.88
CA LEU A 109 0.79 -5.39 -8.29
C LEU A 109 0.65 -5.60 -9.79
N LYS A 110 1.33 -4.78 -10.62
CA LYS A 110 1.28 -4.91 -12.08
C LYS A 110 1.71 -6.30 -12.55
N TYR A 111 2.85 -6.77 -12.04
CA TYR A 111 3.39 -8.07 -12.47
C TYR A 111 2.59 -9.25 -11.92
N GLN A 112 2.12 -9.20 -10.68
CA GLN A 112 1.31 -10.27 -10.12
C GLN A 112 -0.06 -10.34 -10.81
N PHE A 113 -0.73 -9.21 -11.06
CA PHE A 113 -1.98 -9.20 -11.80
C PHE A 113 -1.82 -9.76 -13.22
N LEU A 114 -0.72 -9.41 -13.90
CA LEU A 114 -0.40 -9.97 -15.21
C LEU A 114 -0.15 -11.48 -15.13
N ARG A 115 0.68 -11.93 -14.19
CA ARG A 115 1.04 -13.36 -13.99
C ARG A 115 -0.18 -14.21 -13.74
N TYR A 116 -1.10 -13.76 -12.89
CA TYR A 116 -2.31 -14.47 -12.52
C TYR A 116 -3.52 -14.11 -13.39
N LYS A 117 -3.32 -13.35 -14.48
CA LYS A 117 -4.37 -12.94 -15.43
C LYS A 117 -5.57 -12.27 -14.76
N ILE A 118 -5.31 -11.49 -13.71
CA ILE A 118 -6.33 -10.68 -13.04
C ILE A 118 -6.66 -9.49 -13.93
N ASN A 119 -7.93 -9.37 -14.31
CA ASN A 119 -8.39 -8.24 -15.13
C ASN A 119 -8.57 -7.00 -14.26
N CYS A 120 -7.49 -6.26 -14.07
CA CYS A 120 -7.46 -5.00 -13.33
C CYS A 120 -6.85 -3.89 -14.17
N ASN A 121 -7.62 -2.84 -14.40
CA ASN A 121 -7.10 -1.65 -15.06
C ASN A 121 -6.48 -0.72 -14.01
N LEU A 122 -5.20 -0.93 -13.70
CA LEU A 122 -4.46 -0.10 -12.76
C LEU A 122 -4.25 1.34 -13.26
N ASP A 123 -4.26 1.59 -14.58
CA ASP A 123 -3.99 2.92 -15.15
C ASP A 123 -5.13 3.93 -14.89
N ARG A 124 -6.29 3.46 -14.45
CA ARG A 124 -7.41 4.33 -14.09
C ARG A 124 -7.24 5.04 -12.74
N TYR A 125 -6.34 4.55 -11.87
CA TYR A 125 -6.09 5.14 -10.57
C TYR A 125 -5.06 6.26 -10.65
N LYS A 126 -5.18 7.21 -9.74
CA LYS A 126 -4.15 8.21 -9.48
C LYS A 126 -3.26 7.70 -8.37
N TYR A 127 -1.97 7.96 -8.46
CA TYR A 127 -0.98 7.45 -7.53
C TYR A 127 -0.35 8.56 -6.70
N ILE A 128 -0.15 8.29 -5.42
CA ILE A 128 0.60 9.16 -4.52
C ILE A 128 1.66 8.30 -3.83
N ASP A 129 2.92 8.66 -4.03
CA ASP A 129 4.05 8.08 -3.33
C ASP A 129 4.43 8.97 -2.14
N THR A 130 4.24 8.48 -0.92
CA THR A 130 4.52 9.26 0.29
C THR A 130 6.01 9.45 0.56
N CYS A 131 6.89 8.60 0.02
CA CYS A 131 8.33 8.83 0.06
C CYS A 131 8.69 10.09 -0.75
N ARG A 132 8.20 10.19 -1.99
CA ARG A 132 8.39 11.39 -2.84
C ARG A 132 7.73 12.62 -2.25
N LEU A 133 6.52 12.50 -1.71
CA LEU A 133 5.84 13.61 -1.03
C LEU A 133 6.69 14.10 0.16
N SER A 134 7.25 13.20 0.95
CA SER A 134 8.15 13.55 2.05
C SER A 134 9.41 14.29 1.57
N GLN A 135 10.01 13.84 0.46
CA GLN A 135 11.18 14.51 -0.15
C GLN A 135 10.84 15.96 -0.57
N LEU A 136 9.65 16.17 -1.11
CA LEU A 136 9.20 17.51 -1.51
C LEU A 136 9.03 18.47 -0.32
N VAL A 137 8.38 18.01 0.77
CA VAL A 137 7.99 18.88 1.88
C VAL A 137 8.99 18.90 3.03
N SER A 138 9.98 18.02 3.02
CA SER A 138 10.95 17.83 4.12
C SER A 138 12.37 17.62 3.59
N LYS A 139 12.83 18.52 2.73
CA LYS A 139 14.10 18.43 1.97
C LYS A 139 15.36 18.24 2.85
N THR A 140 15.29 18.58 4.14
CA THR A 140 16.43 18.50 5.06
C THR A 140 16.57 17.15 5.77
N LEU A 141 15.67 16.20 5.52
CA LEU A 141 15.75 14.87 6.13
C LEU A 141 16.82 14.02 5.42
N ASN A 142 17.63 13.33 6.21
CA ASN A 142 18.63 12.39 5.69
C ASN A 142 18.02 11.06 5.20
N SER A 143 16.81 10.74 5.63
CA SER A 143 16.09 9.53 5.22
C SER A 143 14.58 9.81 5.17
N HIS A 144 13.95 9.25 4.14
CA HIS A 144 12.49 9.34 3.92
C HIS A 144 11.81 7.98 4.05
N SER A 145 12.45 6.99 4.70
CA SER A 145 11.82 5.68 4.94
C SER A 145 10.61 5.82 5.87
N LEU A 146 9.64 4.92 5.75
CA LEU A 146 8.45 4.91 6.60
C LEU A 146 8.84 4.88 8.09
N LYS A 147 9.84 4.08 8.46
CA LYS A 147 10.41 4.02 9.81
C LYS A 147 10.91 5.39 10.30
N THR A 148 11.63 6.11 9.45
CA THR A 148 12.13 7.46 9.81
C THR A 148 10.97 8.42 9.99
N LEU A 149 10.00 8.40 9.09
CA LEU A 149 8.85 9.30 9.15
C LEU A 149 7.96 8.99 10.37
N THR A 150 7.71 7.72 10.69
CA THR A 150 6.95 7.36 11.89
C THR A 150 7.61 7.85 13.16
N THR A 151 8.94 7.79 13.23
CA THR A 151 9.71 8.36 14.36
C THR A 151 9.57 9.87 14.46
N ILE A 152 9.79 10.60 13.35
CA ILE A 152 9.75 12.07 13.31
C ILE A 152 8.35 12.60 13.65
N TYR A 153 7.32 12.00 13.06
CA TYR A 153 5.92 12.42 13.24
C TYR A 153 5.23 11.78 14.45
N LYS A 154 5.97 10.96 15.24
CA LYS A 154 5.46 10.25 16.43
C LYS A 154 4.21 9.41 16.11
N VAL A 155 4.23 8.74 14.99
CA VAL A 155 3.20 7.78 14.58
C VAL A 155 3.58 6.40 15.11
N LYS A 156 2.64 5.73 15.78
CA LYS A 156 2.84 4.36 16.25
C LYS A 156 2.87 3.41 15.05
N ASN A 157 3.81 2.47 15.07
CA ASN A 157 3.89 1.34 14.17
C ASN A 157 4.37 0.13 14.99
N GLU A 158 3.44 -0.51 15.69
CA GLU A 158 3.76 -1.51 16.72
C GLU A 158 4.26 -2.84 16.13
N LYS A 159 3.83 -3.14 14.90
CA LYS A 159 4.23 -4.34 14.16
C LYS A 159 4.78 -3.95 12.80
N ALA A 160 5.89 -3.20 12.80
CA ALA A 160 6.58 -2.85 11.56
C ALA A 160 6.88 -4.11 10.74
N HIS A 161 6.81 -4.00 9.42
CA HIS A 161 6.91 -5.11 8.46
C HIS A 161 5.77 -6.14 8.59
N ARG A 162 4.59 -5.67 8.94
CA ARG A 162 3.31 -6.33 8.72
C ARG A 162 2.44 -5.37 7.95
N ALA A 163 1.95 -5.80 6.79
CA ALA A 163 1.33 -4.90 5.82
C ALA A 163 0.20 -4.04 6.41
N MET A 164 -0.65 -4.58 7.29
CA MET A 164 -1.72 -3.78 7.92
C MET A 164 -1.15 -2.70 8.86
N SER A 165 -0.12 -3.02 9.66
CA SER A 165 0.49 -2.06 10.57
C SER A 165 1.18 -0.93 9.80
N ASP A 166 1.89 -1.27 8.73
CA ASP A 166 2.57 -0.31 7.85
C ASP A 166 1.55 0.53 7.07
N THR A 167 0.44 -0.06 6.59
CA THR A 167 -0.67 0.68 5.95
C THR A 167 -1.31 1.72 6.87
N LEU A 168 -1.56 1.38 8.13
CA LEU A 168 -2.13 2.33 9.10
C LEU A 168 -1.14 3.44 9.45
N ALA A 169 0.14 3.10 9.61
CA ALA A 169 1.20 4.09 9.82
C ALA A 169 1.35 5.00 8.59
N LEU A 170 1.34 4.43 7.38
CA LEU A 170 1.35 5.16 6.12
C LEU A 170 0.17 6.15 6.01
N GLN A 171 -1.05 5.73 6.34
CA GLN A 171 -2.23 6.60 6.35
C GLN A 171 -2.01 7.81 7.27
N ALA A 172 -1.54 7.57 8.50
CA ALA A 172 -1.27 8.65 9.45
C ALA A 172 -0.16 9.60 8.97
N ILE A 173 0.92 9.07 8.38
CA ILE A 173 2.02 9.84 7.79
C ILE A 173 1.52 10.65 6.59
N PHE A 174 0.69 10.06 5.72
CA PHE A 174 0.12 10.78 4.58
C PHE A 174 -0.58 12.07 5.00
N TYR A 175 -1.43 12.03 6.02
CA TYR A 175 -2.12 13.23 6.51
C TYR A 175 -1.16 14.28 7.07
N LYS A 176 -0.10 13.85 7.78
CA LYS A 176 0.95 14.78 8.28
C LYS A 176 1.71 15.45 7.14
N LEU A 177 2.04 14.69 6.10
CA LEU A 177 2.73 15.21 4.92
C LEU A 177 1.82 16.12 4.09
N ALA A 178 0.54 15.78 3.93
CA ALA A 178 -0.43 16.61 3.24
C ALA A 178 -0.63 17.97 3.94
N ASP A 179 -0.82 17.97 5.26
CA ASP A 179 -0.91 19.20 6.06
C ASP A 179 0.35 20.07 5.91
N ARG A 180 1.53 19.44 5.94
CA ARG A 180 2.80 20.12 5.71
C ARG A 180 2.91 20.70 4.30
N ALA A 181 2.46 19.97 3.27
CA ALA A 181 2.46 20.42 1.88
C ALA A 181 1.57 21.65 1.72
N ILE A 182 0.36 21.62 2.25
CA ILE A 182 -0.59 22.76 2.23
C ILE A 182 0.08 23.99 2.83
N LYS A 183 0.70 23.87 4.01
CA LYS A 183 1.38 24.99 4.69
C LYS A 183 2.63 25.48 3.95
N THR A 184 3.39 24.56 3.34
CA THR A 184 4.64 24.91 2.65
C THR A 184 4.39 25.63 1.33
N TYR A 185 3.34 25.25 0.63
CA TYR A 185 3.05 25.74 -0.73
C TYR A 185 1.84 26.70 -0.79
N ASN A 186 1.24 27.06 0.36
CA ASN A 186 0.05 27.93 0.47
C ASN A 186 -1.08 27.46 -0.46
N ILE A 187 -1.39 26.16 -0.40
CA ILE A 187 -2.47 25.57 -1.18
C ILE A 187 -3.78 25.79 -0.44
N ASP A 188 -4.76 26.47 -1.11
CA ASP A 188 -6.11 26.71 -0.60
C ASP A 188 -7.04 25.50 -0.81
#